data_84c0c740384c3b12bd2fce1f5a6606b5
#
_entry.id   84c0c740384c3b12bd2fce1f5a6606b5
#
_cell.length_a   1.000
_cell.length_b   1.000
_cell.length_c   1.000
_cell.angle_alpha   90.00
_cell.angle_beta   90.00
_cell.angle_gamma   90.00
#
_symmetry.space_group_name_H-M   'P 1'
#
loop_
_entity.id
_entity.type
_entity.pdbx_description
1 polymer ?
#
loop_
_entity_poly.entity_id
_entity_poly.type
_entity_poly.pdbx_seq_one_letter_code
_entity_poly.pdbx_strand_id
1 'polypeptide(L)'
;MFCTHTHSGVALVDTNGNLRPCCRARTVSWQNNTQEDEWSKLPTIFDIETLDGLHKKKPYIELQNELASGVFPEVCVECKIEEKEGFRSRRIETNDLFSRGDLHVKGTIQDLEIALDFTCNMMCRMCNPGQSSKWGSKKELVKELNLYNMVSDADMTNTKYRTYQEQMKHVLDNTDLSHLRFIKIEGGEPFYSKHFEWFLDKLDREVIEPDKFELMIVTNGSVYPKKTILDKLLKFPNLVITFSIDAIEELAECIRWGVDWKTIDGNMRQYKKHKDAGEIRHLVTNSVISILNFNRMTELTTYFSDIGIETGYHLLTTPDYLSIYQLPKDVRMKHLTGNKKIDDILMADIDIAPELDRTLKHIELLDTHTDTKFEEVNKEALQIIKENI
;
A
#
# COMPACT_ATOMS: atom_id res chain seq x y z
N MET A 1 -13.82 2.10 -21.80
CA MET A 1 -13.71 2.39 -20.33
C MET A 1 -12.82 3.61 -20.13
N PHE A 2 -12.89 4.25 -18.98
CA PHE A 2 -12.04 5.41 -18.60
C PHE A 2 -11.38 5.15 -17.25
N CYS A 3 -10.14 5.63 -17.10
CA CYS A 3 -9.43 5.62 -15.83
C CYS A 3 -8.69 6.95 -15.64
N THR A 4 -9.06 7.70 -14.62
CA THR A 4 -8.44 9.00 -14.30
C THR A 4 -6.92 8.88 -14.12
N HIS A 5 -6.45 7.83 -13.48
CA HIS A 5 -5.01 7.62 -13.26
C HIS A 5 -4.19 7.59 -14.55
N THR A 6 -4.69 7.05 -15.66
CA THR A 6 -3.93 7.02 -16.92
C THR A 6 -3.80 8.40 -17.57
N HIS A 7 -4.57 9.37 -17.13
CA HIS A 7 -4.61 10.74 -17.68
C HIS A 7 -3.97 11.80 -16.79
N SER A 8 -3.93 11.58 -15.48
CA SER A 8 -3.47 12.57 -14.49
C SER A 8 -2.84 11.97 -13.23
N GLY A 9 -2.76 10.64 -13.15
CA GLY A 9 -2.23 9.93 -11.99
C GLY A 9 -0.80 9.46 -12.19
N VAL A 10 -0.01 9.50 -11.12
CA VAL A 10 1.34 8.90 -11.06
C VAL A 10 1.51 8.19 -9.74
N ALA A 11 2.01 6.96 -9.78
CA ALA A 11 2.46 6.25 -8.60
C ALA A 11 3.96 5.96 -8.69
N LEU A 12 4.69 6.45 -7.69
CA LEU A 12 6.12 6.25 -7.48
C LEU A 12 6.31 5.57 -6.13
N VAL A 13 6.12 4.25 -6.12
CA VAL A 13 5.97 3.44 -4.90
C VAL A 13 6.89 2.22 -4.85
N ASP A 14 7.92 2.17 -5.69
CA ASP A 14 8.95 1.11 -5.65
C ASP A 14 10.37 1.66 -5.79
N THR A 15 11.35 0.88 -5.31
CA THR A 15 12.77 1.25 -5.29
C THR A 15 13.42 1.33 -6.67
N ASN A 16 12.79 0.75 -7.72
CA ASN A 16 13.27 0.86 -9.10
C ASN A 16 12.89 2.22 -9.71
N GLY A 17 12.03 2.97 -9.01
CA GLY A 17 11.58 4.27 -9.46
C GLY A 17 10.63 4.21 -10.66
N ASN A 18 9.93 3.10 -10.85
CA ASN A 18 8.97 2.95 -11.94
C ASN A 18 7.83 3.94 -11.79
N LEU A 19 7.54 4.68 -12.85
CA LEU A 19 6.45 5.63 -12.91
C LEU A 19 5.20 4.92 -13.46
N ARG A 20 4.31 4.53 -12.56
CA ARG A 20 3.07 3.81 -12.89
C ARG A 20 1.89 4.78 -12.92
N PRO A 21 0.80 4.47 -13.64
CA PRO A 21 -0.42 5.27 -13.57
C PRO A 21 -1.07 5.26 -12.18
N CYS A 22 -0.97 4.15 -11.44
CA CYS A 22 -1.45 4.01 -10.05
C CYS A 22 -0.67 2.91 -9.31
N CYS A 23 -0.79 2.84 -7.97
CA CYS A 23 -0.11 1.82 -7.15
C CYS A 23 -0.59 0.39 -7.41
N ARG A 24 -1.80 0.22 -7.95
CA ARG A 24 -2.37 -1.09 -8.31
C ARG A 24 -1.92 -1.59 -9.68
N ALA A 25 -1.30 -0.75 -10.50
CA ALA A 25 -0.78 -1.18 -11.78
C ALA A 25 0.40 -2.13 -11.55
N ARG A 26 0.23 -3.40 -11.90
CA ARG A 26 1.25 -4.43 -11.72
C ARG A 26 2.25 -4.44 -12.86
N THR A 27 3.50 -4.66 -12.54
CA THR A 27 4.49 -5.14 -13.48
C THR A 27 4.37 -6.68 -13.54
N VAL A 28 4.27 -7.26 -14.72
CA VAL A 28 4.05 -8.71 -14.91
C VAL A 28 5.23 -9.57 -14.39
N SER A 29 6.40 -8.97 -14.18
CA SER A 29 7.62 -9.62 -13.68
C SER A 29 7.51 -10.32 -12.31
N TRP A 30 6.43 -10.09 -11.57
CA TRP A 30 6.25 -10.71 -10.25
C TRP A 30 5.84 -12.18 -10.30
N GLN A 31 5.31 -12.65 -11.43
CA GLN A 31 4.85 -14.03 -11.58
C GLN A 31 5.71 -14.91 -12.48
N ASN A 32 6.46 -14.34 -13.43
CA ASN A 32 7.24 -15.11 -14.39
C ASN A 32 8.63 -14.51 -14.61
N ASN A 33 9.64 -15.19 -14.15
CA ASN A 33 11.08 -14.83 -14.21
C ASN A 33 11.69 -14.83 -15.63
N THR A 34 10.91 -14.75 -16.73
CA THR A 34 11.42 -15.08 -18.08
C THR A 34 10.96 -14.20 -19.23
N GLN A 35 10.25 -13.10 -19.01
CA GLN A 35 9.89 -12.21 -20.13
C GLN A 35 10.31 -10.77 -19.89
N GLU A 36 10.91 -10.15 -20.90
CA GLU A 36 11.09 -8.70 -20.96
C GLU A 36 9.71 -8.05 -20.84
N ASP A 37 9.45 -7.46 -19.70
CA ASP A 37 8.19 -6.83 -19.36
C ASP A 37 7.85 -5.72 -20.36
N GLU A 38 6.60 -5.67 -20.82
CA GLU A 38 6.09 -4.48 -21.53
C GLU A 38 6.23 -3.20 -20.70
N TRP A 39 6.39 -3.35 -19.39
CA TRP A 39 6.68 -2.28 -18.42
C TRP A 39 8.11 -1.76 -18.43
N SER A 40 9.05 -2.49 -19.01
CA SER A 40 10.37 -1.92 -19.36
C SER A 40 10.26 -0.71 -20.28
N LYS A 41 9.06 -0.45 -20.83
CA LYS A 41 8.72 0.71 -21.65
C LYS A 41 8.25 1.92 -20.88
N LEU A 42 7.81 1.78 -19.60
CA LEU A 42 7.50 2.92 -18.75
C LEU A 42 8.79 3.61 -18.31
N PRO A 43 8.82 4.93 -18.30
CA PRO A 43 9.97 5.64 -17.76
C PRO A 43 10.09 5.36 -16.27
N THR A 44 11.32 5.37 -15.80
CA THR A 44 11.64 5.44 -14.38
C THR A 44 11.89 6.89 -13.96
N ILE A 45 11.91 7.13 -12.67
CA ILE A 45 12.30 8.43 -12.11
C ILE A 45 13.70 8.86 -12.57
N PHE A 46 14.57 7.91 -12.96
CA PHE A 46 15.94 8.17 -13.41
C PHE A 46 16.02 8.62 -14.89
N ASP A 47 14.92 8.49 -15.63
CA ASP A 47 14.84 8.82 -17.07
C ASP A 47 14.16 10.18 -17.33
N ILE A 48 13.80 10.90 -16.26
CA ILE A 48 13.04 12.16 -16.37
C ILE A 48 13.55 13.23 -15.42
N GLU A 49 13.31 14.48 -15.79
CA GLU A 49 13.58 15.67 -14.96
C GLU A 49 12.35 16.18 -14.23
N THR A 50 11.15 15.84 -14.71
CA THR A 50 9.85 16.27 -14.17
C THR A 50 8.77 15.28 -14.50
N LEU A 51 7.73 15.20 -13.66
CA LEU A 51 6.52 14.42 -13.95
C LEU A 51 5.60 15.10 -14.99
N ASP A 52 5.83 16.38 -15.29
CA ASP A 52 4.98 17.12 -16.21
C ASP A 52 5.00 16.53 -17.62
N GLY A 53 3.81 16.35 -18.18
CA GLY A 53 3.65 15.78 -19.50
C GLY A 53 3.86 14.25 -19.61
N LEU A 54 4.06 13.55 -18.49
CA LEU A 54 4.26 12.11 -18.45
C LEU A 54 3.15 11.35 -19.19
N HIS A 55 1.90 11.76 -19.01
CA HIS A 55 0.71 11.13 -19.63
C HIS A 55 0.62 11.29 -21.15
N LYS A 56 1.48 12.11 -21.77
CA LYS A 56 1.61 12.27 -23.21
C LYS A 56 2.67 11.34 -23.80
N LYS A 57 3.42 10.61 -22.97
CA LYS A 57 4.39 9.64 -23.46
C LYS A 57 3.69 8.39 -23.99
N LYS A 58 4.32 7.77 -24.99
CA LYS A 58 3.74 6.64 -25.74
C LYS A 58 3.14 5.54 -24.86
N PRO A 59 3.81 5.02 -23.81
CA PRO A 59 3.24 3.96 -22.99
C PRO A 59 1.92 4.34 -22.31
N TYR A 60 1.81 5.57 -21.82
CA TYR A 60 0.56 6.06 -21.22
C TYR A 60 -0.57 6.23 -22.23
N ILE A 61 -0.24 6.69 -23.45
CA ILE A 61 -1.22 6.80 -24.54
C ILE A 61 -1.73 5.41 -24.95
N GLU A 62 -0.87 4.40 -24.99
CA GLU A 62 -1.27 3.01 -25.27
C GLU A 62 -2.27 2.50 -24.23
N LEU A 63 -2.00 2.68 -22.92
CA LEU A 63 -2.94 2.34 -21.84
C LEU A 63 -4.29 3.07 -21.98
N GLN A 64 -4.25 4.36 -22.31
CA GLN A 64 -5.47 5.16 -22.53
C GLN A 64 -6.31 4.60 -23.69
N ASN A 65 -5.65 4.22 -24.79
CA ASN A 65 -6.31 3.68 -25.99
C ASN A 65 -6.91 2.29 -25.73
N GLU A 66 -6.20 1.40 -25.03
CA GLU A 66 -6.72 0.08 -24.65
C GLU A 66 -7.98 0.22 -23.78
N LEU A 67 -7.93 1.04 -22.72
CA LEU A 67 -9.10 1.30 -21.90
C LEU A 67 -10.24 1.92 -22.68
N ALA A 68 -9.96 2.88 -23.58
CA ALA A 68 -10.98 3.50 -24.43
C ALA A 68 -11.66 2.49 -25.35
N SER A 69 -10.92 1.48 -25.84
CA SER A 69 -11.48 0.39 -26.65
C SER A 69 -12.31 -0.63 -25.85
N GLY A 70 -12.40 -0.49 -24.53
CA GLY A 70 -13.13 -1.40 -23.65
C GLY A 70 -12.30 -2.60 -23.17
N VAL A 71 -10.99 -2.61 -23.42
CA VAL A 71 -10.07 -3.65 -22.99
C VAL A 71 -9.32 -3.20 -21.72
N PHE A 72 -9.23 -4.07 -20.72
CA PHE A 72 -8.32 -3.84 -19.61
C PHE A 72 -6.90 -4.16 -20.04
N PRO A 73 -5.96 -3.20 -19.95
CA PRO A 73 -4.54 -3.49 -20.11
C PRO A 73 -4.11 -4.58 -19.12
N GLU A 74 -3.12 -5.37 -19.48
CA GLU A 74 -2.62 -6.46 -18.62
C GLU A 74 -2.24 -5.98 -17.22
N VAL A 75 -1.69 -4.81 -17.13
CA VAL A 75 -1.29 -4.14 -15.89
C VAL A 75 -2.45 -3.74 -14.99
N CYS A 76 -3.65 -3.67 -15.54
CA CYS A 76 -4.88 -3.36 -14.81
C CYS A 76 -5.60 -4.64 -14.36
N VAL A 77 -4.90 -5.77 -14.25
CA VAL A 77 -5.46 -7.09 -13.91
C VAL A 77 -6.20 -7.07 -12.56
N GLU A 78 -5.72 -6.33 -11.57
CA GLU A 78 -6.40 -6.22 -10.27
C GLU A 78 -7.77 -5.57 -10.40
N CYS A 79 -7.86 -4.41 -11.06
CA CYS A 79 -9.15 -3.76 -11.31
C CYS A 79 -10.07 -4.65 -12.16
N LYS A 80 -9.51 -5.39 -13.14
CA LYS A 80 -10.27 -6.34 -13.95
C LYS A 80 -10.91 -7.44 -13.13
N ILE A 81 -10.13 -8.01 -12.19
CA ILE A 81 -10.62 -9.08 -11.29
C ILE A 81 -11.68 -8.51 -10.36
N GLU A 82 -11.37 -7.40 -9.67
CA GLU A 82 -12.31 -6.76 -8.74
C GLU A 82 -13.65 -6.42 -9.41
N GLU A 83 -13.63 -5.81 -10.60
CA GLU A 83 -14.85 -5.43 -11.31
C GLU A 83 -15.63 -6.65 -11.83
N LYS A 84 -14.93 -7.72 -12.24
CA LYS A 84 -15.56 -8.98 -12.66
C LYS A 84 -16.30 -9.66 -11.49
N GLU A 85 -15.73 -9.61 -10.31
CA GLU A 85 -16.33 -10.17 -9.08
C GLU A 85 -17.34 -9.21 -8.42
N GLY A 86 -17.62 -8.05 -9.03
CA GLY A 86 -18.59 -7.07 -8.54
C GLY A 86 -18.05 -6.15 -7.43
N PHE A 87 -16.75 -6.15 -7.19
CA PHE A 87 -16.11 -5.23 -6.25
C PHE A 87 -15.87 -3.86 -6.88
N ARG A 88 -15.80 -2.84 -6.02
CA ARG A 88 -15.37 -1.50 -6.44
C ARG A 88 -13.85 -1.49 -6.60
N SER A 89 -13.39 -1.37 -7.82
CA SER A 89 -11.96 -1.25 -8.13
C SER A 89 -11.41 0.15 -7.82
N ARG A 90 -10.09 0.24 -7.67
CA ARG A 90 -9.40 1.53 -7.54
C ARG A 90 -9.74 2.49 -8.69
N ARG A 91 -9.90 1.97 -9.92
CA ARG A 91 -10.33 2.75 -11.08
C ARG A 91 -11.69 3.41 -10.86
N ILE A 92 -12.69 2.65 -10.39
CA ILE A 92 -14.05 3.16 -10.14
C ILE A 92 -14.01 4.18 -9.00
N GLU A 93 -13.34 3.88 -7.90
CA GLU A 93 -13.23 4.77 -6.74
C GLU A 93 -12.63 6.12 -7.13
N THR A 94 -11.51 6.09 -7.87
CA THR A 94 -10.83 7.32 -8.28
C THR A 94 -11.66 8.09 -9.32
N ASN A 95 -12.27 7.42 -10.30
CA ASN A 95 -13.15 8.08 -11.24
C ASN A 95 -14.31 8.79 -10.54
N ASP A 96 -14.92 8.18 -9.52
CA ASP A 96 -15.98 8.79 -8.72
C ASP A 96 -15.48 9.98 -7.89
N LEU A 97 -14.29 9.86 -7.31
CA LEU A 97 -13.67 10.96 -6.56
C LEU A 97 -13.45 12.18 -7.47
N PHE A 98 -12.92 11.95 -8.67
CA PHE A 98 -12.60 13.01 -9.61
C PHE A 98 -13.82 13.50 -10.42
N SER A 99 -14.91 12.73 -10.54
CA SER A 99 -16.14 13.17 -11.20
C SER A 99 -16.92 14.24 -10.41
N ARG A 100 -16.61 14.38 -9.13
CA ARG A 100 -17.28 15.34 -8.22
C ARG A 100 -16.79 16.78 -8.34
N GLY A 101 -15.88 17.07 -9.23
CA GLY A 101 -15.30 18.39 -9.42
C GLY A 101 -14.76 18.65 -10.83
N ASP A 102 -14.63 19.92 -11.24
CA ASP A 102 -14.17 20.40 -12.55
C ASP A 102 -12.66 20.14 -12.75
N LEU A 103 -12.26 18.90 -13.06
CA LEU A 103 -10.97 18.39 -12.63
C LEU A 103 -9.97 18.04 -13.72
N HIS A 104 -10.22 18.30 -14.98
CA HIS A 104 -9.23 17.91 -15.98
C HIS A 104 -8.48 19.13 -16.55
N VAL A 105 -7.45 19.58 -15.82
CA VAL A 105 -6.39 20.39 -16.45
C VAL A 105 -5.48 19.41 -17.20
N LYS A 106 -5.71 19.31 -18.50
CA LYS A 106 -5.05 18.34 -19.37
C LYS A 106 -3.53 18.48 -19.34
N GLY A 107 -2.86 17.43 -18.88
CA GLY A 107 -1.40 17.33 -18.90
C GLY A 107 -0.69 17.74 -17.62
N THR A 108 -1.45 18.02 -16.54
CA THR A 108 -0.92 18.24 -15.18
C THR A 108 -1.08 16.99 -14.31
N ILE A 109 -0.28 16.89 -13.26
CA ILE A 109 -0.44 15.85 -12.24
C ILE A 109 -1.53 16.29 -11.27
N GLN A 110 -2.56 15.46 -11.11
CA GLN A 110 -3.68 15.72 -10.22
C GLN A 110 -3.84 14.65 -9.13
N ASP A 111 -3.30 13.45 -9.37
CA ASP A 111 -3.27 12.33 -8.45
C ASP A 111 -1.84 11.81 -8.34
N LEU A 112 -1.27 11.86 -7.14
CA LEU A 112 0.09 11.41 -6.87
C LEU A 112 0.11 10.42 -5.72
N GLU A 113 0.59 9.21 -5.97
CA GLU A 113 0.88 8.22 -4.95
C GLU A 113 2.39 8.09 -4.83
N ILE A 114 2.96 8.35 -3.65
CA ILE A 114 4.42 8.46 -3.52
C ILE A 114 4.97 7.81 -2.26
N ALA A 115 6.05 7.05 -2.43
CA ALA A 115 6.98 6.68 -1.38
C ALA A 115 8.15 7.66 -1.37
N LEU A 116 8.24 8.51 -0.35
CA LEU A 116 9.36 9.46 -0.23
C LEU A 116 10.70 8.76 0.04
N ASP A 117 10.63 7.64 0.72
CA ASP A 117 11.70 6.65 0.88
C ASP A 117 11.13 5.32 1.41
N PHE A 118 12.03 4.34 1.61
CA PHE A 118 11.68 3.00 2.08
C PHE A 118 12.23 2.70 3.49
N THR A 119 12.63 3.74 4.23
CA THR A 119 13.02 3.62 5.63
C THR A 119 11.80 3.20 6.46
N CYS A 120 11.91 2.08 7.15
CA CYS A 120 10.85 1.54 7.99
C CYS A 120 11.44 0.88 9.24
N ASN A 121 10.74 0.96 10.35
CA ASN A 121 11.11 0.30 11.60
C ASN A 121 10.44 -1.07 11.77
N MET A 122 9.53 -1.45 10.87
CA MET A 122 8.82 -2.73 10.90
C MET A 122 9.26 -3.69 9.80
N MET A 123 9.19 -4.98 10.10
CA MET A 123 9.36 -6.10 9.17
C MET A 123 8.06 -6.91 9.13
N CYS A 124 7.04 -6.38 8.44
CA CYS A 124 5.74 -7.05 8.33
C CYS A 124 5.87 -8.35 7.52
N ARG A 125 5.15 -9.42 7.93
CA ARG A 125 5.25 -10.75 7.30
C ARG A 125 4.84 -10.77 5.83
N MET A 126 3.98 -9.84 5.39
CA MET A 126 3.56 -9.70 4.00
C MET A 126 4.40 -8.68 3.19
N CYS A 127 5.37 -8.03 3.82
CA CYS A 127 6.24 -7.04 3.19
C CYS A 127 7.52 -7.67 2.62
N ASN A 128 8.38 -6.87 2.01
CA ASN A 128 9.63 -7.32 1.41
C ASN A 128 10.73 -6.25 1.51
N PRO A 129 12.00 -6.61 1.21
CA PRO A 129 13.12 -5.66 1.29
C PRO A 129 13.00 -4.42 0.42
N GLY A 130 12.27 -4.49 -0.70
CA GLY A 130 12.04 -3.33 -1.58
C GLY A 130 11.08 -2.30 -1.00
N GLN A 131 10.34 -2.65 0.06
CA GLN A 131 9.34 -1.79 0.70
C GLN A 131 9.70 -1.42 2.15
N SER A 132 10.67 -2.11 2.75
CA SER A 132 11.09 -1.83 4.12
C SER A 132 12.58 -2.08 4.33
N SER A 133 13.29 -1.04 4.74
CA SER A 133 14.71 -1.13 5.09
C SER A 133 14.98 -2.08 6.27
N LYS A 134 13.99 -2.36 7.12
CA LYS A 134 14.09 -3.33 8.21
C LYS A 134 14.30 -4.74 7.68
N TRP A 135 13.61 -5.11 6.60
CA TRP A 135 13.85 -6.36 5.89
C TRP A 135 15.29 -6.46 5.35
N GLY A 136 15.81 -5.37 4.79
CA GLY A 136 17.18 -5.31 4.28
C GLY A 136 18.26 -5.57 5.34
N SER A 137 17.94 -5.43 6.63
CA SER A 137 18.85 -5.78 7.73
C SER A 137 18.93 -7.29 7.99
N LYS A 138 18.03 -8.11 7.43
CA LYS A 138 17.91 -9.55 7.65
C LYS A 138 18.29 -10.36 6.41
N LYS A 139 19.50 -10.14 5.90
CA LYS A 139 19.99 -10.73 4.63
C LYS A 139 19.86 -12.24 4.53
N GLU A 140 20.16 -12.97 5.59
CA GLU A 140 20.04 -14.44 5.62
C GLU A 140 18.57 -14.87 5.43
N LEU A 141 17.65 -14.25 6.16
CA LEU A 141 16.21 -14.52 6.02
C LEU A 141 15.71 -14.22 4.60
N VAL A 142 16.12 -13.08 4.04
CA VAL A 142 15.77 -12.69 2.66
C VAL A 142 16.22 -13.75 1.66
N LYS A 143 17.42 -14.29 1.86
CA LYS A 143 17.99 -15.36 1.04
C LYS A 143 17.22 -16.68 1.20
N GLU A 144 16.95 -17.10 2.44
CA GLU A 144 16.22 -18.33 2.75
C GLU A 144 14.79 -18.33 2.21
N LEU A 145 14.12 -17.17 2.26
CA LEU A 145 12.79 -16.96 1.68
C LEU A 145 12.78 -16.77 0.17
N ASN A 146 13.96 -16.73 -0.47
CA ASN A 146 14.12 -16.45 -1.90
C ASN A 146 13.44 -15.14 -2.35
N LEU A 147 13.53 -14.10 -1.52
CA LEU A 147 12.93 -12.78 -1.80
C LEU A 147 13.82 -11.92 -2.72
N TYR A 148 14.99 -12.41 -3.12
CA TYR A 148 15.91 -11.69 -4.03
C TYR A 148 15.29 -11.45 -5.41
N ASN A 149 14.36 -12.31 -5.85
CA ASN A 149 13.63 -12.07 -7.10
C ASN A 149 12.74 -10.83 -7.05
N MET A 150 12.42 -10.35 -5.85
CA MET A 150 11.65 -9.13 -5.62
C MET A 150 12.55 -7.90 -5.51
N VAL A 151 13.85 -8.11 -5.27
CA VAL A 151 14.81 -7.03 -5.00
C VAL A 151 16.20 -7.52 -5.45
N SER A 152 16.87 -6.80 -6.32
CA SER A 152 18.25 -7.13 -6.67
C SER A 152 19.19 -6.92 -5.46
N ASP A 153 20.36 -7.56 -5.45
CA ASP A 153 21.38 -7.33 -4.40
C ASP A 153 21.73 -5.84 -4.24
N ALA A 154 21.65 -5.07 -5.33
CA ALA A 154 21.85 -3.63 -5.32
C ALA A 154 20.73 -2.89 -4.56
N ASP A 155 19.51 -3.44 -4.54
CA ASP A 155 18.36 -2.83 -3.87
C ASP A 155 18.45 -2.87 -2.35
N MET A 156 19.25 -3.80 -1.82
CA MET A 156 19.47 -3.95 -0.38
C MET A 156 20.60 -3.07 0.14
N THR A 157 21.18 -2.22 -0.70
CA THR A 157 22.25 -1.31 -0.30
C THR A 157 21.70 0.08 0.03
N ASN A 158 22.24 0.68 1.08
CA ASN A 158 21.93 2.09 1.42
C ASN A 158 22.19 3.06 0.25
N THR A 159 23.02 2.64 -0.72
CA THR A 159 23.34 3.44 -1.91
C THR A 159 22.13 3.59 -2.83
N LYS A 160 21.40 2.51 -3.11
CA LYS A 160 20.22 2.59 -4.00
C LYS A 160 19.10 3.44 -3.39
N TYR A 161 18.80 3.23 -2.10
CA TYR A 161 17.82 4.07 -1.41
C TYR A 161 18.19 5.55 -1.44
N ARG A 162 19.48 5.87 -1.24
CA ARG A 162 19.96 7.26 -1.32
C ARG A 162 19.81 7.82 -2.73
N THR A 163 20.20 7.09 -3.76
CA THR A 163 20.08 7.49 -5.16
C THR A 163 18.61 7.73 -5.54
N TYR A 164 17.71 6.84 -5.12
CA TYR A 164 16.27 7.03 -5.29
C TYR A 164 15.79 8.32 -4.63
N GLN A 165 16.14 8.55 -3.36
CA GLN A 165 15.70 9.74 -2.63
C GLN A 165 16.20 11.05 -3.26
N GLU A 166 17.45 11.08 -3.71
CA GLU A 166 18.05 12.25 -4.37
C GLU A 166 17.34 12.53 -5.70
N GLN A 167 17.11 11.52 -6.51
CA GLN A 167 16.43 11.67 -7.80
C GLN A 167 14.95 12.00 -7.64
N MET A 168 14.25 11.35 -6.71
CA MET A 168 12.86 11.66 -6.38
C MET A 168 12.71 13.13 -5.99
N LYS A 169 13.60 13.61 -5.10
CA LYS A 169 13.59 15.01 -4.69
C LYS A 169 13.86 15.94 -5.88
N HIS A 170 14.84 15.63 -6.73
CA HIS A 170 15.15 16.40 -7.92
C HIS A 170 13.96 16.51 -8.87
N VAL A 171 13.32 15.36 -9.21
CA VAL A 171 12.16 15.35 -10.10
C VAL A 171 10.98 16.12 -9.51
N LEU A 172 10.71 15.95 -8.22
CA LEU A 172 9.62 16.70 -7.56
C LEU A 172 9.90 18.20 -7.46
N ASP A 173 11.16 18.61 -7.24
CA ASP A 173 11.52 20.03 -7.23
C ASP A 173 11.24 20.71 -8.60
N ASN A 174 11.29 19.93 -9.69
CA ASN A 174 11.03 20.41 -11.06
C ASN A 174 9.60 20.11 -11.56
N THR A 175 8.73 19.52 -10.73
CA THR A 175 7.35 19.20 -11.11
C THR A 175 6.38 20.26 -10.57
N ASP A 176 5.45 20.70 -11.40
CA ASP A 176 4.34 21.57 -11.01
C ASP A 176 3.26 20.78 -10.27
N LEU A 177 3.14 20.98 -8.95
CA LEU A 177 2.15 20.36 -8.09
C LEU A 177 0.93 21.27 -7.82
N SER A 178 0.82 22.42 -8.48
CA SER A 178 -0.22 23.44 -8.23
C SER A 178 -1.64 22.89 -8.44
N HIS A 179 -1.81 21.94 -9.35
CA HIS A 179 -3.10 21.34 -9.71
C HIS A 179 -3.42 20.04 -9.01
N LEU A 180 -2.65 19.63 -7.98
CA LEU A 180 -2.96 18.44 -7.21
C LEU A 180 -4.36 18.49 -6.59
N ARG A 181 -5.07 17.36 -6.66
CA ARG A 181 -6.36 17.10 -6.02
C ARG A 181 -6.28 16.00 -4.97
N PHE A 182 -5.40 15.07 -5.19
CA PHE A 182 -5.15 13.97 -4.26
C PHE A 182 -3.67 13.66 -4.21
N ILE A 183 -3.19 13.43 -3.00
CA ILE A 183 -1.90 12.80 -2.80
C ILE A 183 -1.99 11.74 -1.71
N LYS A 184 -1.38 10.59 -1.98
CA LYS A 184 -1.15 9.54 -1.00
C LYS A 184 0.35 9.40 -0.75
N ILE A 185 0.77 9.72 0.45
CA ILE A 185 2.16 9.51 0.90
C ILE A 185 2.21 8.18 1.65
N GLU A 186 3.00 7.26 1.12
CA GLU A 186 3.24 5.94 1.67
C GLU A 186 4.73 5.58 1.59
N GLY A 187 5.10 4.31 1.59
CA GLY A 187 6.46 3.83 1.46
C GLY A 187 6.84 2.93 2.63
N GLY A 188 8.05 3.08 3.19
CA GLY A 188 8.42 2.41 4.44
C GLY A 188 7.53 2.89 5.58
N GLU A 189 7.97 3.92 6.28
CA GLU A 189 7.14 4.69 7.23
C GLU A 189 7.37 6.19 6.94
N PRO A 190 6.35 6.94 6.50
CA PRO A 190 6.51 8.34 6.11
C PRO A 190 7.14 9.23 7.19
N PHE A 191 6.80 9.01 8.46
CA PHE A 191 7.32 9.81 9.57
C PHE A 191 8.79 9.53 9.92
N TYR A 192 9.41 8.49 9.34
CA TYR A 192 10.85 8.25 9.39
C TYR A 192 11.60 8.90 8.21
N SER A 193 10.88 9.33 7.17
CA SER A 193 11.51 9.96 6.03
C SER A 193 12.07 11.35 6.37
N LYS A 194 13.36 11.54 6.09
CA LYS A 194 14.01 12.85 6.22
C LYS A 194 13.48 13.90 5.24
N HIS A 195 12.78 13.45 4.17
CA HIS A 195 12.21 14.31 3.14
C HIS A 195 10.75 14.69 3.41
N PHE A 196 10.13 14.12 4.45
CA PHE A 196 8.71 14.32 4.71
C PHE A 196 8.37 15.80 5.01
N GLU A 197 9.14 16.44 5.88
CA GLU A 197 8.93 17.84 6.24
C GLU A 197 9.13 18.78 5.03
N TRP A 198 10.20 18.58 4.25
CA TRP A 198 10.44 19.31 3.01
C TRP A 198 9.26 19.18 2.04
N PHE A 199 8.72 17.98 1.92
CA PHE A 199 7.63 17.73 0.98
C PHE A 199 6.31 18.36 1.42
N LEU A 200 6.02 18.38 2.72
CA LEU A 200 4.88 19.12 3.27
C LEU A 200 5.00 20.62 2.99
N ASP A 201 6.19 21.20 3.16
CA ASP A 201 6.45 22.62 2.86
C ASP A 201 6.29 22.93 1.37
N LYS A 202 6.62 21.98 0.49
CA LYS A 202 6.39 22.13 -0.95
C LYS A 202 4.89 22.11 -1.26
N LEU A 203 4.13 21.19 -0.70
CA LEU A 203 2.67 21.11 -0.89
C LEU A 203 1.95 22.38 -0.36
N ASP A 204 2.29 22.83 0.85
CA ASP A 204 1.72 24.06 1.46
C ASP A 204 1.95 25.30 0.60
N ARG A 205 3.07 25.33 -0.14
CA ARG A 205 3.47 26.45 -0.98
C ARG A 205 2.86 26.42 -2.37
N GLU A 206 2.66 25.24 -2.96
CA GLU A 206 2.36 25.10 -4.39
C GLU A 206 0.88 24.77 -4.67
N VAL A 207 0.19 24.06 -3.79
CA VAL A 207 -1.23 23.71 -4.02
C VAL A 207 -2.11 24.96 -3.97
N ILE A 208 -2.73 25.29 -5.12
CA ILE A 208 -3.50 26.53 -5.27
C ILE A 208 -4.94 26.45 -4.77
N GLU A 209 -5.51 25.24 -4.63
CA GLU A 209 -6.88 25.00 -4.15
C GLU A 209 -6.89 24.01 -2.98
N PRO A 210 -6.39 24.41 -1.79
CA PRO A 210 -6.26 23.50 -0.65
C PRO A 210 -7.59 22.90 -0.18
N ASP A 211 -8.71 23.60 -0.37
CA ASP A 211 -10.05 23.09 -0.02
C ASP A 211 -10.51 21.94 -0.93
N LYS A 212 -9.93 21.81 -2.12
CA LYS A 212 -10.21 20.73 -3.06
C LYS A 212 -9.12 19.66 -3.07
N PHE A 213 -8.04 19.89 -2.35
CA PHE A 213 -6.89 18.98 -2.26
C PHE A 213 -7.02 18.07 -1.05
N GLU A 214 -6.89 16.75 -1.24
CA GLU A 214 -6.87 15.75 -0.19
C GLU A 214 -5.45 15.23 0.03
N LEU A 215 -4.95 15.36 1.26
CA LEU A 215 -3.68 14.82 1.70
C LEU A 215 -3.91 13.54 2.50
N MET A 216 -3.54 12.38 1.97
CA MET A 216 -3.60 11.10 2.65
C MET A 216 -2.21 10.64 3.08
N ILE A 217 -2.05 10.35 4.36
CA ILE A 217 -0.84 9.74 4.92
C ILE A 217 -1.15 8.31 5.32
N VAL A 218 -0.40 7.34 4.77
CA VAL A 218 -0.49 5.94 5.16
C VAL A 218 0.66 5.62 6.10
N THR A 219 0.37 5.31 7.34
CA THR A 219 1.36 5.06 8.40
C THR A 219 1.16 3.70 9.05
N ASN A 220 2.23 3.12 9.55
CA ASN A 220 2.16 1.91 10.38
C ASN A 220 1.75 2.20 11.83
N GLY A 221 1.59 3.48 12.19
CA GLY A 221 1.14 3.91 13.51
C GLY A 221 2.20 3.92 14.61
N SER A 222 3.42 3.49 14.31
CA SER A 222 4.50 3.38 15.31
C SER A 222 5.04 4.73 15.77
N VAL A 223 4.84 5.78 14.98
CA VAL A 223 5.36 7.12 15.24
C VAL A 223 4.23 8.12 15.34
N TYR A 224 4.20 8.85 16.45
CA TYR A 224 3.45 10.09 16.52
C TYR A 224 4.37 11.25 16.15
N PRO A 225 4.03 12.10 15.15
CA PRO A 225 4.94 13.10 14.64
C PRO A 225 5.27 14.16 15.67
N LYS A 226 6.45 14.77 15.54
CA LYS A 226 6.81 15.94 16.35
C LYS A 226 5.80 17.07 16.09
N LYS A 227 5.61 17.91 17.11
CA LYS A 227 4.67 19.03 17.05
C LYS A 227 4.84 19.89 15.79
N THR A 228 6.06 20.18 15.36
CA THR A 228 6.33 20.97 14.15
C THR A 228 5.78 20.33 12.86
N ILE A 229 5.86 19.02 12.75
CA ILE A 229 5.31 18.26 11.61
C ILE A 229 3.78 18.16 11.73
N LEU A 230 3.28 17.89 12.94
CA LEU A 230 1.84 17.84 13.19
C LEU A 230 1.17 19.18 12.85
N ASP A 231 1.72 20.28 13.30
CA ASP A 231 1.21 21.63 13.02
C ASP A 231 1.18 21.93 11.49
N LYS A 232 2.13 21.38 10.72
CA LYS A 232 2.13 21.49 9.25
C LYS A 232 1.03 20.61 8.62
N LEU A 233 0.87 19.38 9.10
CA LEU A 233 -0.18 18.47 8.62
C LEU A 233 -1.59 19.05 8.85
N LEU A 234 -1.84 19.59 10.04
CA LEU A 234 -3.14 20.15 10.44
C LEU A 234 -3.53 21.41 9.67
N LYS A 235 -2.63 22.01 8.87
CA LYS A 235 -2.97 23.10 7.93
C LYS A 235 -3.79 22.62 6.74
N PHE A 236 -3.71 21.33 6.37
CA PHE A 236 -4.43 20.79 5.23
C PHE A 236 -5.86 20.44 5.62
N PRO A 237 -6.90 21.14 5.09
CA PRO A 237 -8.28 20.98 5.55
C PRO A 237 -8.86 19.59 5.26
N ASN A 238 -8.34 18.91 4.25
CA ASN A 238 -8.76 17.56 3.89
C ASN A 238 -7.67 16.52 4.21
N LEU A 239 -7.09 16.61 5.40
CA LEU A 239 -6.13 15.63 5.89
C LEU A 239 -6.82 14.30 6.20
N VAL A 240 -6.27 13.22 5.65
CA VAL A 240 -6.66 11.83 5.92
C VAL A 240 -5.47 11.08 6.49
N ILE A 241 -5.64 10.49 7.66
CA ILE A 241 -4.65 9.59 8.26
C ILE A 241 -5.16 8.17 8.17
N THR A 242 -4.38 7.31 7.54
CA THR A 242 -4.70 5.90 7.33
C THR A 242 -3.67 5.03 8.04
N PHE A 243 -4.14 4.27 9.03
CA PHE A 243 -3.30 3.30 9.72
C PHE A 243 -3.33 1.95 9.02
N SER A 244 -2.16 1.35 8.83
CA SER A 244 -2.03 0.00 8.31
C SER A 244 -2.07 -0.99 9.47
N ILE A 245 -3.22 -1.61 9.74
CA ILE A 245 -3.45 -2.51 10.88
C ILE A 245 -4.17 -3.78 10.40
N ASP A 246 -3.56 -4.96 10.60
CA ASP A 246 -4.11 -6.23 10.12
C ASP A 246 -4.61 -7.14 11.25
N ALA A 247 -4.28 -6.80 12.49
CA ALA A 247 -4.71 -7.48 13.71
C ALA A 247 -4.56 -6.53 14.90
N ILE A 248 -4.90 -7.00 16.10
CA ILE A 248 -4.68 -6.29 17.37
C ILE A 248 -3.76 -7.11 18.29
N GLU A 249 -3.21 -6.46 19.31
CA GLU A 249 -2.41 -7.07 20.38
C GLU A 249 -1.24 -7.92 19.83
N GLU A 250 -0.95 -9.06 20.44
CA GLU A 250 0.19 -9.90 20.09
C GLU A 250 0.16 -10.39 18.63
N LEU A 251 -1.02 -10.58 18.04
CA LEU A 251 -1.11 -10.95 16.64
C LEU A 251 -0.68 -9.78 15.73
N ALA A 252 -0.99 -8.53 16.10
CA ALA A 252 -0.50 -7.37 15.38
C ALA A 252 1.03 -7.28 15.43
N GLU A 253 1.61 -7.49 16.61
CA GLU A 253 3.06 -7.50 16.83
C GLU A 253 3.75 -8.62 16.04
N CYS A 254 3.11 -9.78 15.93
CA CYS A 254 3.62 -10.90 15.14
C CYS A 254 3.56 -10.65 13.63
N ILE A 255 2.42 -10.15 13.12
CA ILE A 255 2.23 -9.87 11.69
C ILE A 255 3.08 -8.68 11.25
N ARG A 256 3.14 -7.62 12.06
CA ARG A 256 3.86 -6.37 11.80
C ARG A 256 5.02 -6.17 12.78
N TRP A 257 5.93 -7.13 12.80
CA TRP A 257 7.04 -7.17 13.74
C TRP A 257 7.89 -5.91 13.74
N GLY A 258 8.20 -5.39 14.94
CA GLY A 258 9.13 -4.28 15.16
C GLY A 258 8.64 -3.17 16.07
N VAL A 259 7.37 -3.18 16.48
CA VAL A 259 6.78 -2.22 17.43
C VAL A 259 5.71 -2.93 18.27
N ASP A 260 5.55 -2.53 19.53
CA ASP A 260 4.50 -3.04 20.39
C ASP A 260 3.13 -2.41 20.10
N TRP A 261 2.07 -3.18 20.31
CA TRP A 261 0.69 -2.77 20.07
C TRP A 261 0.27 -1.55 20.90
N LYS A 262 0.73 -1.48 22.15
CA LYS A 262 0.39 -0.37 23.04
C LYS A 262 0.85 0.99 22.50
N THR A 263 2.01 1.03 21.84
CA THR A 263 2.50 2.23 21.16
C THR A 263 1.59 2.61 20.00
N ILE A 264 1.21 1.64 19.16
CA ILE A 264 0.33 1.87 18.00
C ILE A 264 -1.04 2.36 18.48
N ASP A 265 -1.66 1.66 19.42
CA ASP A 265 -2.97 2.04 19.99
C ASP A 265 -2.92 3.43 20.61
N GLY A 266 -1.88 3.72 21.41
CA GLY A 266 -1.67 5.03 22.04
C GLY A 266 -1.57 6.17 21.01
N ASN A 267 -0.81 5.97 19.94
CA ASN A 267 -0.67 6.95 18.85
C ASN A 267 -2.00 7.14 18.11
N MET A 268 -2.69 6.06 17.78
CA MET A 268 -3.97 6.09 17.10
C MET A 268 -5.02 6.87 17.89
N ARG A 269 -5.08 6.69 19.23
CA ARG A 269 -5.96 7.45 20.12
C ARG A 269 -5.59 8.94 20.20
N GLN A 270 -4.31 9.30 20.03
CA GLN A 270 -3.93 10.72 19.92
C GLN A 270 -4.46 11.33 18.62
N TYR A 271 -4.31 10.67 17.49
CA TYR A 271 -4.90 11.11 16.22
C TYR A 271 -6.44 11.19 16.29
N LYS A 272 -7.08 10.26 17.02
CA LYS A 272 -8.53 10.28 17.24
C LYS A 272 -8.99 11.58 17.90
N LYS A 273 -8.20 12.14 18.85
CA LYS A 273 -8.52 13.43 19.46
C LYS A 273 -8.54 14.56 18.43
N HIS A 274 -7.59 14.59 17.49
CA HIS A 274 -7.57 15.57 16.40
C HIS A 274 -8.74 15.37 15.44
N LYS A 275 -9.12 14.10 15.17
CA LYS A 275 -10.32 13.78 14.38
C LYS A 275 -11.59 14.29 15.05
N ASP A 276 -11.74 14.05 16.36
CA ASP A 276 -12.90 14.47 17.15
C ASP A 276 -12.96 15.99 17.31
N ALA A 277 -11.83 16.68 17.29
CA ALA A 277 -11.74 18.14 17.26
C ALA A 277 -12.01 18.74 15.87
N GLY A 278 -12.20 17.93 14.84
CA GLY A 278 -12.42 18.39 13.45
C GLY A 278 -11.16 18.87 12.73
N GLU A 279 -9.99 18.62 13.28
CA GLU A 279 -8.69 19.02 12.69
C GLU A 279 -8.19 18.02 11.65
N ILE A 280 -8.67 16.77 11.68
CA ILE A 280 -8.43 15.73 10.69
C ILE A 280 -9.78 15.37 10.05
N ARG A 281 -9.85 15.36 8.73
CA ARG A 281 -11.09 15.06 8.00
C ARG A 281 -11.50 13.60 8.17
N HIS A 282 -10.58 12.67 7.93
CA HIS A 282 -10.81 11.24 8.11
C HIS A 282 -9.64 10.58 8.83
N LEU A 283 -9.99 9.73 9.79
CA LEU A 283 -9.10 8.81 10.46
C LEU A 283 -9.61 7.41 10.20
N VAL A 284 -8.85 6.61 9.47
CA VAL A 284 -9.26 5.28 9.04
C VAL A 284 -8.17 4.27 9.29
N THR A 285 -8.53 2.99 9.37
CA THR A 285 -7.58 1.89 9.32
C THR A 285 -7.76 1.11 8.03
N ASN A 286 -6.68 0.62 7.45
CA ASN A 286 -6.69 -0.33 6.35
C ASN A 286 -6.16 -1.67 6.85
N SER A 287 -6.98 -2.71 6.73
CA SER A 287 -6.62 -4.08 7.07
C SER A 287 -6.53 -4.93 5.81
N VAL A 288 -5.41 -5.62 5.66
CA VAL A 288 -5.22 -6.59 4.58
C VAL A 288 -5.59 -7.97 5.11
N ILE A 289 -6.62 -8.58 4.51
CA ILE A 289 -7.07 -9.94 4.85
C ILE A 289 -6.15 -10.95 4.17
N SER A 290 -5.55 -11.80 4.97
CA SER A 290 -4.58 -12.81 4.57
C SER A 290 -4.81 -14.13 5.31
N ILE A 291 -4.07 -15.15 4.95
CA ILE A 291 -4.07 -16.43 5.67
C ILE A 291 -3.58 -16.30 7.13
N LEU A 292 -2.94 -15.16 7.49
CA LEU A 292 -2.40 -14.93 8.82
C LEU A 292 -3.43 -14.40 9.82
N ASN A 293 -4.54 -13.80 9.36
CA ASN A 293 -5.47 -13.08 10.23
C ASN A 293 -6.96 -13.34 9.95
N PHE A 294 -7.31 -14.10 8.92
CA PHE A 294 -8.71 -14.27 8.46
C PHE A 294 -9.67 -14.73 9.57
N ASN A 295 -9.21 -15.58 10.48
CA ASN A 295 -10.00 -16.12 11.59
C ASN A 295 -10.18 -15.14 12.77
N ARG A 296 -9.49 -13.98 12.76
CA ARG A 296 -9.52 -12.96 13.82
C ARG A 296 -10.16 -11.64 13.36
N MET A 297 -10.83 -11.62 12.20
CA MET A 297 -11.40 -10.41 11.63
C MET A 297 -12.59 -9.87 12.44
N THR A 298 -13.37 -10.73 13.10
CA THR A 298 -14.46 -10.30 14.00
C THR A 298 -13.91 -9.51 15.19
N GLU A 299 -12.81 -9.97 15.78
CA GLU A 299 -12.14 -9.30 16.89
C GLU A 299 -11.63 -7.91 16.47
N LEU A 300 -10.97 -7.83 15.31
CA LEU A 300 -10.48 -6.58 14.75
C LEU A 300 -11.62 -5.59 14.47
N THR A 301 -12.71 -6.04 13.86
CA THR A 301 -13.87 -5.20 13.55
C THR A 301 -14.53 -4.67 14.81
N THR A 302 -14.69 -5.51 15.83
CA THR A 302 -15.25 -5.12 17.12
C THR A 302 -14.40 -4.06 17.77
N TYR A 303 -13.09 -4.29 17.86
CA TYR A 303 -12.15 -3.33 18.45
C TYR A 303 -12.26 -1.93 17.81
N PHE A 304 -12.22 -1.84 16.47
CA PHE A 304 -12.31 -0.53 15.79
C PHE A 304 -13.68 0.11 15.88
N SER A 305 -14.75 -0.69 15.88
CA SER A 305 -16.10 -0.20 16.15
C SER A 305 -16.22 0.45 17.52
N ASP A 306 -15.64 -0.20 18.56
CA ASP A 306 -15.70 0.28 19.94
C ASP A 306 -14.96 1.60 20.14
N ILE A 307 -13.84 1.79 19.46
CA ILE A 307 -13.10 3.06 19.51
C ILE A 307 -13.55 4.09 18.47
N GLY A 308 -14.54 3.75 17.64
CA GLY A 308 -15.13 4.67 16.65
C GLY A 308 -14.17 5.07 15.53
N ILE A 309 -13.35 4.13 15.02
CA ILE A 309 -12.49 4.30 13.86
C ILE A 309 -12.99 3.43 12.72
N GLU A 310 -13.21 4.04 11.56
CA GLU A 310 -13.65 3.34 10.36
C GLU A 310 -12.52 2.47 9.79
N THR A 311 -12.84 1.25 9.33
CA THR A 311 -11.88 0.31 8.76
C THR A 311 -12.20 -0.04 7.31
N GLY A 312 -11.20 0.13 6.43
CA GLY A 312 -11.17 -0.43 5.10
C GLY A 312 -10.58 -1.85 5.12
N TYR A 313 -11.14 -2.73 4.29
CA TYR A 313 -10.67 -4.11 4.17
C TYR A 313 -10.21 -4.37 2.74
N HIS A 314 -9.04 -4.97 2.59
CA HIS A 314 -8.43 -5.30 1.31
C HIS A 314 -7.97 -6.75 1.30
N LEU A 315 -8.02 -7.36 0.14
CA LEU A 315 -7.47 -8.68 -0.07
C LEU A 315 -5.95 -8.61 -0.22
N LEU A 316 -5.20 -9.52 0.41
CA LEU A 316 -3.80 -9.75 0.11
C LEU A 316 -3.68 -10.53 -1.22
N THR A 317 -3.17 -9.87 -2.23
CA THR A 317 -2.92 -10.48 -3.55
C THR A 317 -1.45 -10.82 -3.76
N THR A 318 -0.55 -10.15 -3.05
CA THR A 318 0.91 -10.36 -3.14
C THR A 318 1.54 -10.19 -1.75
N PRO A 319 2.35 -11.14 -1.31
CA PRO A 319 2.67 -12.41 -1.96
C PRO A 319 1.47 -13.38 -1.94
N ASP A 320 1.25 -14.08 -3.05
CA ASP A 320 0.09 -14.97 -3.27
C ASP A 320 0.04 -16.17 -2.33
N TYR A 321 1.20 -16.70 -1.92
CA TYR A 321 1.27 -17.77 -0.92
C TYR A 321 0.78 -17.36 0.48
N LEU A 322 0.62 -16.06 0.77
CA LEU A 322 -0.04 -15.57 1.99
C LEU A 322 -1.50 -15.15 1.75
N SER A 323 -2.01 -15.31 0.54
CA SER A 323 -3.42 -15.01 0.24
C SER A 323 -4.34 -15.98 0.95
N ILE A 324 -5.51 -15.52 1.38
CA ILE A 324 -6.56 -16.35 1.96
C ILE A 324 -7.07 -17.41 0.99
N TYR A 325 -6.89 -17.21 -0.32
CA TYR A 325 -7.32 -18.18 -1.35
C TYR A 325 -6.42 -19.41 -1.47
N GLN A 326 -5.34 -19.49 -0.71
CA GLN A 326 -4.63 -20.75 -0.46
C GLN A 326 -5.50 -21.77 0.28
N LEU A 327 -6.52 -21.31 1.02
CA LEU A 327 -7.46 -22.20 1.73
C LEU A 327 -8.71 -22.48 0.89
N PRO A 328 -9.27 -23.69 0.98
CA PRO A 328 -10.56 -24.04 0.36
C PRO A 328 -11.68 -23.09 0.80
N LYS A 329 -12.64 -22.87 -0.09
CA LYS A 329 -13.77 -21.95 0.17
C LYS A 329 -14.61 -22.34 1.38
N ASP A 330 -14.88 -23.62 1.55
CA ASP A 330 -15.66 -24.14 2.68
C ASP A 330 -14.95 -23.95 4.03
N VAL A 331 -13.61 -23.91 4.03
CA VAL A 331 -12.80 -23.54 5.20
C VAL A 331 -12.95 -22.05 5.49
N ARG A 332 -12.78 -21.19 4.49
CA ARG A 332 -12.90 -19.74 4.62
C ARG A 332 -14.28 -19.30 5.10
N MET A 333 -15.35 -19.94 4.59
CA MET A 333 -16.73 -19.64 4.96
C MET A 333 -17.08 -19.93 6.42
N LYS A 334 -16.29 -20.72 7.13
CA LYS A 334 -16.48 -20.95 8.59
C LYS A 334 -16.13 -19.71 9.42
N HIS A 335 -15.46 -18.72 8.82
CA HIS A 335 -14.97 -17.51 9.48
C HIS A 335 -15.68 -16.22 9.00
N LEU A 336 -16.90 -16.36 8.47
CA LEU A 336 -17.73 -15.19 8.12
C LEU A 336 -18.02 -14.35 9.37
N THR A 337 -17.94 -13.04 9.20
CA THR A 337 -17.99 -12.07 10.30
C THR A 337 -19.33 -11.34 10.41
N GLY A 338 -20.18 -11.41 9.40
CA GLY A 338 -21.37 -10.56 9.22
C GLY A 338 -21.03 -9.16 8.64
N ASN A 339 -19.76 -8.82 8.49
CA ASN A 339 -19.34 -7.63 7.76
C ASN A 339 -19.28 -7.94 6.27
N LYS A 340 -20.17 -7.30 5.48
CA LYS A 340 -20.29 -7.60 4.05
C LYS A 340 -18.98 -7.53 3.28
N LYS A 341 -18.11 -6.55 3.56
CA LYS A 341 -16.84 -6.39 2.82
C LYS A 341 -15.87 -7.55 3.10
N ILE A 342 -15.79 -7.98 4.35
CA ILE A 342 -14.95 -9.12 4.75
C ILE A 342 -15.54 -10.41 4.17
N ASP A 343 -16.83 -10.59 4.32
CA ASP A 343 -17.53 -11.80 3.91
C ASP A 343 -17.48 -11.97 2.37
N ASP A 344 -17.62 -10.88 1.61
CA ASP A 344 -17.44 -10.88 0.16
C ASP A 344 -16.02 -11.38 -0.22
N ILE A 345 -14.97 -10.92 0.49
CA ILE A 345 -13.60 -11.39 0.27
C ILE A 345 -13.46 -12.88 0.61
N LEU A 346 -14.00 -13.32 1.75
CA LEU A 346 -13.91 -14.72 2.18
C LEU A 346 -14.68 -15.68 1.25
N MET A 347 -15.76 -15.22 0.62
CA MET A 347 -16.62 -16.02 -0.26
C MET A 347 -16.19 -16.00 -1.73
N ALA A 348 -15.37 -15.06 -2.16
CA ALA A 348 -14.96 -14.94 -3.55
C ALA A 348 -14.19 -16.18 -4.04
N ASP A 349 -14.33 -16.49 -5.32
CA ASP A 349 -13.64 -17.60 -5.99
C ASP A 349 -12.51 -17.04 -6.87
N ILE A 350 -11.34 -16.87 -6.26
CA ILE A 350 -10.13 -16.48 -6.99
C ILE A 350 -9.21 -17.69 -7.06
N ASP A 351 -8.92 -18.11 -8.28
CA ASP A 351 -8.03 -19.23 -8.54
C ASP A 351 -6.57 -18.77 -8.45
N ILE A 352 -5.82 -19.39 -7.55
CA ILE A 352 -4.39 -19.19 -7.38
C ILE A 352 -3.67 -20.55 -7.26
N ALA A 353 -2.39 -20.57 -7.64
CA ALA A 353 -1.59 -21.77 -7.50
C ALA A 353 -1.45 -22.16 -6.00
N PRO A 354 -1.67 -23.45 -5.63
CA PRO A 354 -1.50 -23.86 -4.25
C PRO A 354 -0.03 -23.83 -3.82
N GLU A 355 0.25 -23.11 -2.73
CA GLU A 355 1.59 -22.91 -2.18
C GLU A 355 1.60 -22.95 -0.62
N LEU A 356 0.72 -23.75 0.01
CA LEU A 356 0.63 -23.83 1.47
C LEU A 356 1.94 -24.28 2.15
N ASP A 357 2.71 -25.18 1.50
CA ASP A 357 4.06 -25.54 1.98
C ASP A 357 4.98 -24.31 2.08
N ARG A 358 4.90 -23.44 1.09
CA ARG A 358 5.65 -22.18 1.09
C ARG A 358 5.15 -21.21 2.16
N THR A 359 3.83 -21.17 2.38
CA THR A 359 3.22 -20.42 3.49
C THR A 359 3.78 -20.88 4.83
N LEU A 360 3.77 -22.18 5.08
CA LEU A 360 4.25 -22.76 6.33
C LEU A 360 5.74 -22.46 6.54
N LYS A 361 6.56 -22.68 5.51
CA LYS A 361 7.99 -22.37 5.54
C LYS A 361 8.24 -20.87 5.83
N HIS A 362 7.45 -19.98 5.23
CA HIS A 362 7.55 -18.54 5.48
C HIS A 362 7.27 -18.19 6.95
N ILE A 363 6.22 -18.77 7.54
CA ILE A 363 5.88 -18.59 8.95
C ILE A 363 7.02 -19.10 9.84
N GLU A 364 7.52 -20.31 9.63
CA GLU A 364 8.58 -20.93 10.43
C GLU A 364 9.89 -20.15 10.38
N LEU A 365 10.29 -19.67 9.20
CA LEU A 365 11.51 -18.87 9.05
C LEU A 365 11.38 -17.53 9.77
N LEU A 366 10.25 -16.84 9.64
CA LEU A 366 10.03 -15.58 10.37
C LEU A 366 10.02 -15.82 11.89
N ASP A 367 9.38 -16.88 12.36
CA ASP A 367 9.38 -17.26 13.78
C ASP A 367 10.78 -17.58 14.31
N THR A 368 11.69 -18.02 13.45
CA THR A 368 13.10 -18.26 13.82
C THR A 368 13.91 -16.96 13.90
N HIS A 369 13.59 -15.97 13.07
CA HIS A 369 14.34 -14.72 12.96
C HIS A 369 13.76 -13.54 13.74
N THR A 370 12.60 -13.73 14.39
CA THR A 370 11.93 -12.74 15.25
C THR A 370 11.74 -13.30 16.66
N ASP A 371 11.37 -12.45 17.60
CA ASP A 371 11.02 -12.82 18.99
C ASP A 371 9.54 -13.16 19.17
N THR A 372 8.76 -13.17 18.07
CA THR A 372 7.34 -13.55 18.05
C THR A 372 7.15 -14.90 17.38
N LYS A 373 6.19 -15.69 17.89
CA LYS A 373 5.86 -17.02 17.37
C LYS A 373 4.41 -17.03 16.91
N PHE A 374 4.18 -17.31 15.63
CA PHE A 374 2.83 -17.34 15.07
C PHE A 374 1.96 -18.43 15.71
N GLU A 375 2.56 -19.58 16.07
CA GLU A 375 1.86 -20.66 16.78
C GLU A 375 1.33 -20.22 18.17
N GLU A 376 2.02 -19.31 18.84
CA GLU A 376 1.60 -18.83 20.17
C GLU A 376 0.44 -17.84 20.06
N VAL A 377 0.42 -17.00 19.02
CA VAL A 377 -0.54 -15.88 18.88
C VAL A 377 -1.74 -16.22 17.99
N ASN A 378 -1.60 -17.17 17.04
CA ASN A 378 -2.70 -17.63 16.18
C ASN A 378 -2.59 -19.13 15.84
N LYS A 379 -2.66 -19.95 16.88
CA LYS A 379 -2.59 -21.42 16.78
C LYS A 379 -3.66 -21.99 15.87
N GLU A 380 -4.87 -21.43 15.89
CA GLU A 380 -6.00 -21.88 15.06
C GLU A 380 -5.69 -21.75 13.56
N ALA A 381 -5.22 -20.56 13.12
CA ALA A 381 -4.87 -20.37 11.71
C ALA A 381 -3.73 -21.31 11.29
N LEU A 382 -2.70 -21.50 12.13
CA LEU A 382 -1.61 -22.41 11.83
C LEU A 382 -2.09 -23.86 11.70
N GLN A 383 -3.03 -24.30 12.57
CA GLN A 383 -3.62 -25.63 12.49
C GLN A 383 -4.42 -25.81 11.19
N ILE A 384 -5.23 -24.82 10.82
CA ILE A 384 -5.99 -24.84 9.57
C ILE A 384 -5.05 -24.94 8.37
N ILE A 385 -3.94 -24.19 8.35
CA ILE A 385 -2.94 -24.25 7.28
C ILE A 385 -2.37 -25.67 7.17
N LYS A 386 -1.94 -26.28 8.29
CA LYS A 386 -1.37 -27.64 8.34
C LYS A 386 -2.35 -28.73 7.90
N GLU A 387 -3.63 -28.56 8.16
CA GLU A 387 -4.68 -29.54 7.79
C GLU A 387 -5.05 -29.49 6.31
N ASN A 388 -4.65 -28.45 5.58
CA ASN A 388 -4.98 -28.25 4.17
C ASN A 388 -3.77 -28.38 3.22
N ILE A 389 -2.59 -28.74 3.74
CA ILE A 389 -1.42 -29.16 2.95
C ILE A 389 -1.63 -30.62 2.52
#